data_ad80873cd958663306b82296338cae0b
#
_entry.id   ad80873cd958663306b82296338cae0b
#
_cell.length_a   1.000
_cell.length_b   1.000
_cell.length_c   1.000
_cell.angle_alpha   90.00
_cell.angle_beta   90.00
_cell.angle_gamma   90.00
#
_symmetry.space_group_name_H-M   'P 1'
#
loop_
_entity.id
_entity.type
_entity.pdbx_description
1 polymer ?
#
loop_
_entity_poly.entity_id
_entity_poly.type
_entity_poly.pdbx_seq_one_letter_code
_entity_poly.pdbx_strand_id
1 'polypeptide(L)'
;MRYPDPYKPWTKQSPVDVTGSGVIIDGKRILTNAHVVLYASQVQVQANEAGDKMAATVVAIAPDIDLAVLKLEDESFFDSRPPIVRASKLPEIKDTVLAYGYPTGGSSLSITKGIVSRIEFVPYKFPVSGLRIQIDAAINPGNSGGPAIAGDKMIGLAFRKLTGDDNIGYIIPNEEVELFLKDVADGKYDGKPAMYDDLQTLENPAMREFLKLDKSVEGVVVHAPYKDDASYPLKQWDVITKIGDAPIDNQGMVKLGPDLRVDFHYMVQKTALDGVLPLGIVRAGKPLRIKLPVTSKRPTLVEDLDGGYPSYFVYGPLVFSKGTWEFVGGLEKSGAGRLFGIMRSPLITRALDPPDADLEELVVVSSPFFPHKLAKGYSNVTGSVVKTVNGQHVRSLNQLVALLRDLNDEFVTIEFDQRSSESLVFPRKAMVAATEEILTDNGVRAQGSPDTLAVWEAKGAAAKPAAPTAAAQPGATATP
;
A
#
# COMPACT_ATOMS: atom_id res chain seq x y z
N MET A 1 1.13 17.51 10.97
CA MET A 1 1.61 16.18 10.57
C MET A 1 3.12 16.07 10.68
N ARG A 2 3.65 14.90 10.95
CA ARG A 2 5.09 14.63 11.01
C ARG A 2 5.41 13.37 10.20
N TYR A 3 5.66 13.54 8.92
CA TYR A 3 6.03 12.45 8.04
C TYR A 3 7.38 11.83 8.41
N PRO A 4 7.60 10.53 8.15
CA PRO A 4 8.93 9.94 8.26
C PRO A 4 9.91 10.62 7.30
N ASP A 5 11.16 10.76 7.73
CA ASP A 5 12.23 11.17 6.82
C ASP A 5 12.75 9.93 6.09
N PRO A 6 12.69 9.86 4.75
CA PRO A 6 13.08 8.66 4.01
C PRO A 6 14.57 8.32 4.13
N TYR A 7 15.42 9.32 4.39
CA TYR A 7 16.88 9.15 4.49
C TYR A 7 17.41 9.15 5.93
N LYS A 8 16.57 9.52 6.90
CA LYS A 8 16.91 9.54 8.31
C LYS A 8 15.80 8.84 9.10
N PRO A 9 15.71 7.51 9.04
CA PRO A 9 14.59 6.75 9.57
C PRO A 9 14.37 6.93 11.09
N TRP A 10 15.37 7.41 11.82
CA TRP A 10 15.25 7.77 13.23
C TRP A 10 14.63 9.16 13.47
N THR A 11 14.35 9.93 12.43
CA THR A 11 13.78 11.28 12.55
C THR A 11 12.44 11.39 11.85
N LYS A 12 11.71 12.43 12.22
CA LYS A 12 10.49 12.87 11.55
C LYS A 12 10.79 14.20 10.86
N GLN A 13 10.17 14.41 9.72
CA GLN A 13 10.24 15.71 9.03
C GLN A 13 9.73 16.83 9.95
N SER A 14 10.07 18.07 9.62
CA SER A 14 9.52 19.24 10.31
C SER A 14 7.99 19.20 10.32
N PRO A 15 7.34 19.59 11.41
CA PRO A 15 5.89 19.63 11.49
C PRO A 15 5.30 20.48 10.37
N VAL A 16 4.24 19.99 9.74
CA VAL A 16 3.46 20.72 8.73
C VAL A 16 2.01 20.75 9.19
N ASP A 17 1.40 21.93 9.18
CA ASP A 17 -0.03 22.07 9.40
C ASP A 17 -0.76 21.72 8.10
N VAL A 18 -1.72 20.82 8.22
CA VAL A 18 -2.58 20.41 7.11
C VAL A 18 -4.02 20.71 7.52
N THR A 19 -4.76 21.33 6.63
CA THR A 19 -6.19 21.60 6.78
C THR A 19 -6.98 20.75 5.81
N GLY A 20 -8.17 20.37 6.21
CA GLY A 20 -9.13 19.62 5.40
C GLY A 20 -10.53 19.84 5.92
N SER A 21 -11.46 19.14 5.34
CA SER A 21 -12.87 19.15 5.74
C SER A 21 -13.27 17.81 6.34
N GLY A 22 -14.42 17.78 6.97
CA GLY A 22 -15.03 16.56 7.49
C GLY A 22 -16.54 16.66 7.47
N VAL A 23 -17.21 15.56 7.64
CA VAL A 23 -18.67 15.46 7.67
C VAL A 23 -19.14 14.65 8.88
N ILE A 24 -20.17 15.16 9.56
CA ILE A 24 -20.79 14.46 10.70
C ILE A 24 -21.58 13.26 10.17
N ILE A 25 -21.28 12.09 10.72
CA ILE A 25 -21.97 10.81 10.43
C ILE A 25 -22.60 10.24 11.70
N ASP A 26 -23.40 9.20 11.53
CA ASP A 26 -24.06 8.50 12.64
C ASP A 26 -23.07 8.05 13.72
N GLY A 27 -23.56 8.02 14.98
CA GLY A 27 -22.77 7.57 16.13
C GLY A 27 -21.81 8.62 16.67
N LYS A 28 -22.14 9.92 16.52
CA LYS A 28 -21.33 11.04 17.03
C LYS A 28 -19.88 10.98 16.53
N ARG A 29 -19.71 10.80 15.24
CA ARG A 29 -18.44 10.63 14.56
C ARG A 29 -18.30 11.61 13.41
N ILE A 30 -17.06 11.86 13.00
CA ILE A 30 -16.75 12.69 11.83
C ILE A 30 -15.98 11.82 10.85
N LEU A 31 -16.44 11.77 9.61
CA LEU A 31 -15.77 11.15 8.49
C LEU A 31 -14.91 12.19 7.78
N THR A 32 -13.67 11.81 7.41
CA THR A 32 -12.74 12.64 6.63
C THR A 32 -11.82 11.74 5.79
N ASN A 33 -10.90 12.32 5.02
CA ASN A 33 -9.89 11.54 4.31
C ASN A 33 -8.72 11.15 5.23
N ALA A 34 -8.13 9.98 4.95
CA ALA A 34 -6.96 9.50 5.68
C ALA A 34 -5.76 10.44 5.51
N HIS A 35 -5.49 10.96 4.31
CA HIS A 35 -4.38 11.88 4.06
C HIS A 35 -4.48 13.20 4.83
N VAL A 36 -5.67 13.59 5.32
CA VAL A 36 -5.87 14.78 6.17
C VAL A 36 -5.40 14.54 7.60
N VAL A 37 -5.34 13.30 8.07
CA VAL A 37 -5.03 12.97 9.48
C VAL A 37 -3.87 11.99 9.64
N LEU A 38 -3.41 11.36 8.57
CA LEU A 38 -2.28 10.44 8.58
C LEU A 38 -1.00 11.16 9.07
N TYR A 39 -0.27 10.58 10.00
CA TYR A 39 0.89 11.18 10.66
C TYR A 39 0.58 12.46 11.48
N ALA A 40 -0.69 12.75 11.78
CA ALA A 40 -1.04 13.87 12.66
C ALA A 40 -0.58 13.58 14.09
N SER A 41 0.14 14.53 14.69
CA SER A 41 0.45 14.50 16.13
C SER A 41 -0.69 15.03 16.97
N GLN A 42 -1.56 15.85 16.37
CA GLN A 42 -2.76 16.41 16.95
C GLN A 42 -3.77 16.64 15.84
N VAL A 43 -5.03 16.31 16.09
CA VAL A 43 -6.16 16.62 15.22
C VAL A 43 -7.09 17.54 15.98
N GLN A 44 -7.53 18.62 15.33
CA GLN A 44 -8.52 19.56 15.84
C GLN A 44 -9.64 19.74 14.84
N VAL A 45 -10.86 19.86 15.32
CA VAL A 45 -12.07 20.10 14.54
C VAL A 45 -12.67 21.44 14.94
N GLN A 46 -13.11 22.18 13.93
CA GLN A 46 -13.81 23.46 14.09
C GLN A 46 -15.10 23.41 13.27
N ALA A 47 -16.22 23.77 13.87
CA ALA A 47 -17.53 23.59 13.22
C ALA A 47 -17.87 24.70 12.20
N ASN A 48 -17.37 25.88 12.41
CA ASN A 48 -17.63 27.07 11.58
C ASN A 48 -16.54 28.13 11.82
N GLU A 49 -16.65 29.23 11.12
CA GLU A 49 -15.64 30.32 11.07
C GLU A 49 -15.24 30.89 12.43
N ALA A 50 -16.14 30.88 13.40
CA ALA A 50 -15.98 31.49 14.71
C ALA A 50 -16.04 30.48 15.87
N GLY A 51 -16.12 29.19 15.58
CA GLY A 51 -16.19 28.14 16.61
C GLY A 51 -14.85 27.84 17.25
N ASP A 52 -14.89 27.35 18.49
CA ASP A 52 -13.71 26.84 19.17
C ASP A 52 -13.16 25.59 18.47
N LYS A 53 -11.86 25.46 18.51
CA LYS A 53 -11.17 24.24 18.03
C LYS A 53 -11.24 23.17 19.11
N MET A 54 -11.78 22.01 18.77
CA MET A 54 -11.94 20.89 19.68
C MET A 54 -10.96 19.79 19.32
N ALA A 55 -10.41 19.15 20.34
CA ALA A 55 -9.54 18.00 20.17
C ALA A 55 -10.32 16.80 19.60
N ALA A 56 -9.70 16.12 18.67
CA ALA A 56 -10.25 14.92 18.06
C ALA A 56 -9.22 13.79 18.05
N THR A 57 -9.74 12.57 18.14
CA THR A 57 -8.94 11.33 18.04
C THR A 57 -9.32 10.56 16.78
N VAL A 58 -8.33 10.06 16.07
CA VAL A 58 -8.55 9.13 14.95
C VAL A 58 -8.89 7.77 15.54
N VAL A 59 -10.10 7.27 15.28
CA VAL A 59 -10.58 5.98 15.79
C VAL A 59 -10.54 4.86 14.76
N ALA A 60 -10.52 5.22 13.48
CA ALA A 60 -10.34 4.29 12.38
C ALA A 60 -9.71 5.01 11.19
N ILE A 61 -8.81 4.32 10.48
CA ILE A 61 -8.12 4.88 9.32
C ILE A 61 -7.84 3.77 8.31
N ALA A 62 -8.11 4.07 7.03
CA ALA A 62 -7.84 3.22 5.88
C ALA A 62 -7.06 4.03 4.84
N PRO A 63 -5.71 4.02 4.91
CA PRO A 63 -4.87 4.80 4.00
C PRO A 63 -4.97 4.38 2.54
N ASP A 64 -5.31 3.13 2.28
CA ASP A 64 -5.40 2.53 0.94
C ASP A 64 -6.65 2.95 0.16
N ILE A 65 -7.75 3.33 0.85
CA ILE A 65 -8.97 3.90 0.26
C ILE A 65 -9.21 5.35 0.70
N ASP A 66 -8.25 5.93 1.42
CA ASP A 66 -8.22 7.33 1.86
C ASP A 66 -9.41 7.76 2.72
N LEU A 67 -9.82 6.94 3.67
CA LEU A 67 -10.90 7.22 4.62
C LEU A 67 -10.40 7.18 6.07
N ALA A 68 -10.95 8.05 6.90
CA ALA A 68 -10.71 8.08 8.34
C ALA A 68 -11.96 8.51 9.12
N VAL A 69 -12.09 7.99 10.33
CA VAL A 69 -13.15 8.36 11.29
C VAL A 69 -12.53 8.99 12.50
N LEU A 70 -13.10 10.12 12.92
CA LEU A 70 -12.71 10.86 14.11
C LEU A 70 -13.80 10.77 15.16
N LYS A 71 -13.37 10.81 16.42
CA LYS A 71 -14.21 11.03 17.60
C LYS A 71 -13.74 12.31 18.30
N LEU A 72 -14.69 13.10 18.80
CA LEU A 72 -14.39 14.28 19.60
C LEU A 72 -14.34 13.92 21.08
N GLU A 73 -13.51 14.62 21.85
CA GLU A 73 -13.48 14.51 23.32
C GLU A 73 -14.77 15.03 23.93
N ASP A 74 -15.30 16.14 23.40
CA ASP A 74 -16.59 16.73 23.80
C ASP A 74 -17.69 16.33 22.82
N GLU A 75 -18.51 15.38 23.23
CA GLU A 75 -19.65 14.91 22.43
C GLU A 75 -20.84 15.89 22.38
N SER A 76 -20.90 16.91 23.24
CA SER A 76 -21.94 17.94 23.20
C SER A 76 -21.96 18.71 21.87
N PHE A 77 -20.84 18.70 21.16
CA PHE A 77 -20.72 19.22 19.80
C PHE A 77 -21.82 18.72 18.86
N PHE A 78 -22.24 17.46 19.02
CA PHE A 78 -23.18 16.82 18.12
C PHE A 78 -24.67 17.10 18.49
N ASP A 79 -24.96 17.63 19.67
CA ASP A 79 -26.33 17.78 20.17
C ASP A 79 -27.23 18.70 19.29
N SER A 80 -26.62 19.71 18.65
CA SER A 80 -27.30 20.59 17.70
C SER A 80 -26.93 20.38 16.24
N ARG A 81 -26.16 19.32 15.93
CA ARG A 81 -25.60 19.05 14.61
C ARG A 81 -25.88 17.61 14.21
N PRO A 82 -27.04 17.35 13.58
CA PRO A 82 -27.41 16.01 13.17
C PRO A 82 -26.47 15.46 12.08
N PRO A 83 -26.31 14.14 11.99
CA PRO A 83 -25.55 13.52 10.91
C PRO A 83 -26.19 13.82 9.56
N ILE A 84 -25.36 13.89 8.52
CA ILE A 84 -25.85 14.07 7.15
C ILE A 84 -26.51 12.78 6.67
N VAL A 85 -27.61 12.92 5.93
CA VAL A 85 -28.28 11.77 5.29
C VAL A 85 -27.45 11.32 4.09
N ARG A 86 -27.04 10.06 4.07
CA ARG A 86 -26.30 9.46 2.98
C ARG A 86 -27.24 8.81 1.96
N ALA A 87 -26.96 8.99 0.67
CA ALA A 87 -27.66 8.31 -0.40
C ALA A 87 -27.32 6.80 -0.35
N SER A 88 -28.31 5.94 -0.52
CA SER A 88 -28.17 4.48 -0.53
C SER A 88 -27.86 3.91 -1.92
N LYS A 89 -27.90 4.75 -2.96
CA LYS A 89 -27.65 4.40 -4.35
C LYS A 89 -26.59 5.35 -4.93
N LEU A 90 -25.88 4.86 -5.95
CA LEU A 90 -25.02 5.70 -6.74
C LEU A 90 -25.86 6.78 -7.46
N PRO A 91 -25.30 8.00 -7.67
CA PRO A 91 -25.94 9.02 -8.48
C PRO A 91 -25.97 8.60 -9.95
N GLU A 92 -26.81 9.27 -10.72
CA GLU A 92 -26.81 9.13 -12.17
C GLU A 92 -25.76 10.05 -12.85
N ILE A 93 -25.28 9.63 -14.02
CA ILE A 93 -24.46 10.51 -14.85
C ILE A 93 -25.27 11.76 -15.20
N LYS A 94 -24.64 12.94 -15.12
CA LYS A 94 -25.23 14.30 -15.28
C LYS A 94 -26.00 14.80 -14.04
N ASP A 95 -26.15 14.05 -12.98
CA ASP A 95 -26.72 14.62 -11.73
C ASP A 95 -25.90 15.83 -11.29
N THR A 96 -26.59 16.87 -10.85
CA THR A 96 -25.95 18.05 -10.24
C THR A 96 -25.34 17.68 -8.90
N VAL A 97 -24.09 18.07 -8.69
CA VAL A 97 -23.34 17.84 -7.45
C VAL A 97 -22.85 19.17 -6.88
N LEU A 98 -23.02 19.31 -5.57
CA LEU A 98 -22.43 20.39 -4.77
C LEU A 98 -21.36 19.79 -3.87
N ALA A 99 -20.12 20.23 -4.00
CA ALA A 99 -19.03 19.86 -3.08
C ALA A 99 -18.81 20.97 -2.07
N TYR A 100 -18.84 20.59 -0.80
CA TYR A 100 -18.70 21.49 0.34
C TYR A 100 -17.33 21.30 0.98
N GLY A 101 -16.71 22.39 1.41
CA GLY A 101 -15.44 22.30 2.14
C GLY A 101 -14.85 23.64 2.52
N TYR A 102 -13.73 23.58 3.23
CA TYR A 102 -12.98 24.74 3.69
C TYR A 102 -11.64 24.80 2.94
N PRO A 103 -11.55 25.55 1.83
CA PRO A 103 -10.32 25.61 1.04
C PRO A 103 -9.16 26.20 1.85
N THR A 104 -7.94 25.86 1.46
CA THR A 104 -6.71 26.19 2.17
C THR A 104 -6.61 27.69 2.49
N GLY A 105 -6.45 28.00 3.78
CA GLY A 105 -6.32 29.35 4.30
C GLY A 105 -7.65 30.11 4.50
N GLY A 106 -8.79 29.47 4.19
CA GLY A 106 -10.12 30.05 4.44
C GLY A 106 -10.78 29.46 5.68
N SER A 107 -11.39 30.31 6.49
CA SER A 107 -12.32 29.94 7.56
C SER A 107 -13.76 29.81 7.04
N SER A 108 -14.03 30.33 5.83
CA SER A 108 -15.36 30.36 5.22
C SER A 108 -15.66 29.12 4.41
N LEU A 109 -16.87 28.59 4.58
CA LEU A 109 -17.35 27.44 3.81
C LEU A 109 -17.43 27.81 2.32
N SER A 110 -16.81 26.99 1.50
CA SER A 110 -16.86 27.05 0.04
C SER A 110 -17.80 25.98 -0.50
N ILE A 111 -18.58 26.34 -1.50
CA ILE A 111 -19.45 25.43 -2.22
C ILE A 111 -19.10 25.52 -3.70
N THR A 112 -18.69 24.40 -4.28
CA THR A 112 -18.47 24.30 -5.73
C THR A 112 -19.56 23.43 -6.35
N LYS A 113 -20.00 23.78 -7.56
CA LYS A 113 -21.08 23.12 -8.28
C LYS A 113 -20.55 22.51 -9.57
N GLY A 114 -21.00 21.31 -9.88
CA GLY A 114 -20.74 20.60 -11.12
C GLY A 114 -21.74 19.48 -11.34
N ILE A 115 -21.38 18.51 -12.18
CA ILE A 115 -22.17 17.32 -12.46
C ILE A 115 -21.35 16.05 -12.27
N VAL A 116 -22.04 14.92 -12.11
CA VAL A 116 -21.45 13.60 -12.20
C VAL A 116 -21.06 13.35 -13.66
N SER A 117 -19.75 13.25 -13.93
CA SER A 117 -19.21 13.04 -15.26
C SER A 117 -19.04 11.56 -15.59
N ARG A 118 -18.62 10.75 -14.60
CA ARG A 118 -18.33 9.33 -14.77
C ARG A 118 -18.29 8.60 -13.41
N ILE A 119 -18.64 7.33 -13.44
CA ILE A 119 -18.46 6.41 -12.31
C ILE A 119 -17.61 5.25 -12.81
N GLU A 120 -16.53 4.94 -12.11
CA GLU A 120 -15.57 3.93 -12.53
C GLU A 120 -15.00 3.17 -11.32
N PHE A 121 -14.56 1.93 -11.55
CA PHE A 121 -13.81 1.16 -10.57
C PHE A 121 -12.33 1.20 -10.96
N VAL A 122 -11.50 1.82 -10.14
CA VAL A 122 -10.11 2.17 -10.47
C VAL A 122 -9.20 2.03 -9.26
N PRO A 123 -7.88 1.94 -9.46
CA PRO A 123 -6.93 1.93 -8.35
C PRO A 123 -7.00 3.20 -7.50
N TYR A 124 -7.00 3.03 -6.19
CA TYR A 124 -6.80 4.07 -5.18
C TYR A 124 -5.33 4.14 -4.78
N LYS A 125 -4.87 3.12 -4.09
CA LYS A 125 -3.47 2.88 -3.73
C LYS A 125 -3.21 1.40 -3.96
N PHE A 126 -2.18 1.08 -4.75
CA PHE A 126 -1.86 -0.33 -5.03
C PHE A 126 -1.71 -1.15 -3.73
N PRO A 127 -2.26 -2.35 -3.63
CA PRO A 127 -3.03 -3.07 -4.67
C PRO A 127 -4.55 -2.82 -4.65
N VAL A 128 -5.03 -1.84 -3.89
CA VAL A 128 -6.46 -1.62 -3.63
C VAL A 128 -7.11 -0.79 -4.72
N SER A 129 -8.25 -1.27 -5.20
CA SER A 129 -9.14 -0.56 -6.14
C SER A 129 -10.51 -0.35 -5.52
N GLY A 130 -11.24 0.64 -6.03
CA GLY A 130 -12.57 0.95 -5.55
C GLY A 130 -13.36 1.79 -6.53
N LEU A 131 -14.64 1.97 -6.26
CA LEU A 131 -15.48 2.90 -7.00
C LEU A 131 -15.02 4.34 -6.76
N ARG A 132 -15.08 5.12 -7.82
CA ARG A 132 -14.79 6.54 -7.81
C ARG A 132 -15.81 7.27 -8.68
N ILE A 133 -16.32 8.39 -8.21
CA ILE A 133 -17.17 9.28 -8.99
C ILE A 133 -16.31 10.45 -9.46
N GLN A 134 -16.20 10.64 -10.75
CA GLN A 134 -15.61 11.83 -11.35
C GLN A 134 -16.67 12.92 -11.47
N ILE A 135 -16.31 14.13 -11.08
CA ILE A 135 -17.13 15.33 -11.21
C ILE A 135 -16.33 16.44 -11.88
N ASP A 136 -17.02 17.41 -12.49
CA ASP A 136 -16.43 18.62 -13.05
C ASP A 136 -16.47 19.81 -12.09
N ALA A 137 -16.98 19.61 -10.87
CA ALA A 137 -16.86 20.60 -9.81
C ALA A 137 -15.41 20.71 -9.32
N ALA A 138 -14.90 21.90 -9.14
CA ALA A 138 -13.55 22.13 -8.65
C ALA A 138 -13.37 21.59 -7.22
N ILE A 139 -12.46 20.66 -7.02
CA ILE A 139 -11.99 20.20 -5.71
C ILE A 139 -10.63 20.85 -5.44
N ASN A 140 -10.63 21.85 -4.56
CA ASN A 140 -9.43 22.55 -4.15
C ASN A 140 -8.82 21.93 -2.87
N PRO A 141 -7.50 22.13 -2.62
CA PRO A 141 -6.91 21.76 -1.32
C PRO A 141 -7.72 22.35 -0.16
N GLY A 142 -8.06 21.52 0.82
CA GLY A 142 -8.94 21.87 1.94
C GLY A 142 -10.39 21.38 1.79
N ASN A 143 -10.88 21.15 0.56
CA ASN A 143 -12.19 20.52 0.35
C ASN A 143 -12.15 19.01 0.61
N SER A 144 -10.98 18.39 0.58
CA SER A 144 -10.80 16.95 0.90
C SER A 144 -11.43 16.63 2.26
N GLY A 145 -12.23 15.56 2.29
CA GLY A 145 -12.98 15.13 3.47
C GLY A 145 -14.35 15.81 3.64
N GLY A 146 -14.68 16.80 2.81
CA GLY A 146 -16.00 17.42 2.78
C GLY A 146 -17.02 16.60 1.99
N PRO A 147 -18.33 16.76 2.27
CA PRO A 147 -19.37 16.03 1.58
C PRO A 147 -19.61 16.53 0.17
N ALA A 148 -19.88 15.61 -0.72
CA ALA A 148 -20.47 15.87 -2.04
C ALA A 148 -21.96 15.52 -1.98
N ILE A 149 -22.82 16.42 -2.39
CA ILE A 149 -24.27 16.34 -2.24
C ILE A 149 -24.94 16.40 -3.60
N ALA A 150 -25.84 15.45 -3.86
CA ALA A 150 -26.77 15.48 -4.98
C ALA A 150 -28.20 15.46 -4.43
N GLY A 151 -29.02 16.40 -4.89
CA GLY A 151 -30.32 16.65 -4.28
C GLY A 151 -30.16 17.11 -2.82
N ASP A 152 -30.69 16.32 -1.90
CA ASP A 152 -30.66 16.56 -0.43
C ASP A 152 -29.77 15.58 0.34
N LYS A 153 -29.03 14.71 -0.38
CA LYS A 153 -28.26 13.62 0.24
C LYS A 153 -26.80 13.65 -0.16
N MET A 154 -25.97 13.26 0.78
CA MET A 154 -24.57 13.01 0.50
C MET A 154 -24.44 11.80 -0.42
N ILE A 155 -23.68 11.94 -1.52
CA ILE A 155 -23.34 10.86 -2.44
C ILE A 155 -21.94 10.29 -2.20
N GLY A 156 -21.12 10.99 -1.45
CA GLY A 156 -19.77 10.58 -1.10
C GLY A 156 -18.94 11.72 -0.54
N LEU A 157 -17.64 11.46 -0.43
CA LEU A 157 -16.65 12.34 0.20
C LEU A 157 -15.71 12.92 -0.86
N ALA A 158 -15.53 14.24 -0.89
CA ALA A 158 -14.58 14.91 -1.76
C ALA A 158 -13.15 14.43 -1.41
N PHE A 159 -12.37 14.06 -2.42
CA PHE A 159 -11.18 13.28 -2.17
C PHE A 159 -9.94 13.89 -2.82
N ARG A 160 -9.90 14.11 -4.11
CA ARG A 160 -8.66 14.46 -4.81
C ARG A 160 -8.92 15.21 -6.11
N LYS A 161 -7.94 16.07 -6.48
CA LYS A 161 -7.73 16.57 -7.84
C LYS A 161 -6.58 15.76 -8.46
N LEU A 162 -6.70 15.31 -9.72
CA LEU A 162 -5.55 14.82 -10.47
C LEU A 162 -4.57 15.97 -10.71
N THR A 163 -3.29 15.75 -10.36
CA THR A 163 -2.23 16.70 -10.69
C THR A 163 -2.04 16.74 -12.20
N GLY A 164 -2.27 17.90 -12.80
CA GLY A 164 -2.08 18.14 -14.24
C GLY A 164 -3.35 18.40 -15.04
N ASP A 165 -4.53 18.01 -14.53
CA ASP A 165 -5.80 18.29 -15.19
C ASP A 165 -6.59 19.36 -14.43
N ASP A 166 -6.95 20.42 -15.13
CA ASP A 166 -7.82 21.45 -14.57
C ASP A 166 -9.28 20.97 -14.56
N ASN A 167 -9.97 21.22 -13.44
CA ASN A 167 -11.41 20.96 -13.24
C ASN A 167 -11.84 19.48 -13.23
N ILE A 168 -10.97 18.54 -12.83
CA ILE A 168 -11.37 17.17 -12.56
C ILE A 168 -11.30 16.92 -11.05
N GLY A 169 -12.46 16.72 -10.43
CA GLY A 169 -12.60 16.31 -9.05
C GLY A 169 -13.01 14.85 -8.93
N TYR A 170 -12.64 14.22 -7.82
CA TYR A 170 -13.08 12.86 -7.50
C TYR A 170 -13.77 12.80 -6.15
N ILE A 171 -14.73 11.90 -6.07
CA ILE A 171 -15.52 11.60 -4.86
C ILE A 171 -15.34 10.12 -4.55
N ILE A 172 -15.08 9.81 -3.29
CA ILE A 172 -15.23 8.45 -2.73
C ILE A 172 -16.73 8.25 -2.49
N PRO A 173 -17.42 7.36 -3.21
CA PRO A 173 -18.86 7.18 -3.07
C PRO A 173 -19.25 6.58 -1.73
N ASN A 174 -20.49 6.82 -1.30
CA ASN A 174 -21.01 6.23 -0.07
C ASN A 174 -20.90 4.71 -0.01
N GLU A 175 -20.91 4.04 -1.12
CA GLU A 175 -20.75 2.59 -1.21
C GLU A 175 -19.40 2.13 -0.63
N GLU A 176 -18.32 2.87 -0.94
CA GLU A 176 -17.01 2.62 -0.33
C GLU A 176 -16.96 3.04 1.14
N VAL A 177 -17.63 4.16 1.47
CA VAL A 177 -17.77 4.62 2.87
C VAL A 177 -18.50 3.58 3.72
N GLU A 178 -19.60 3.00 3.25
CA GLU A 178 -20.35 2.00 4.00
C GLU A 178 -19.54 0.70 4.20
N LEU A 179 -18.81 0.26 3.19
CA LEU A 179 -17.90 -0.89 3.31
C LEU A 179 -16.83 -0.63 4.37
N PHE A 180 -16.21 0.54 4.34
CA PHE A 180 -15.23 0.96 5.35
C PHE A 180 -15.83 1.01 6.75
N LEU A 181 -16.99 1.68 6.93
CA LEU A 181 -17.65 1.78 8.24
C LEU A 181 -18.08 0.43 8.79
N LYS A 182 -18.46 -0.52 7.93
CA LYS A 182 -18.77 -1.90 8.32
C LYS A 182 -17.50 -2.66 8.75
N ASP A 183 -16.42 -2.51 7.99
CA ASP A 183 -15.14 -3.16 8.28
C ASP A 183 -14.59 -2.73 9.64
N VAL A 184 -14.55 -1.41 9.91
CA VAL A 184 -14.02 -0.86 11.16
C VAL A 184 -14.99 -0.92 12.36
N ALA A 185 -16.12 -1.59 12.25
CA ALA A 185 -17.10 -1.67 13.34
C ALA A 185 -16.57 -2.40 14.58
N ASP A 186 -15.62 -3.31 14.42
CA ASP A 186 -14.91 -4.01 15.50
C ASP A 186 -13.70 -3.24 16.03
N GLY A 187 -13.39 -2.04 15.47
CA GLY A 187 -12.26 -1.20 15.84
C GLY A 187 -11.01 -1.46 15.02
N LYS A 188 -11.05 -2.32 14.00
CA LYS A 188 -9.91 -2.66 13.17
C LYS A 188 -10.25 -2.53 11.69
N TYR A 189 -9.33 -2.01 10.89
CA TYR A 189 -9.42 -2.04 9.44
C TYR A 189 -8.72 -3.30 8.90
N ASP A 190 -9.48 -4.21 8.32
CA ASP A 190 -8.96 -5.44 7.73
C ASP A 190 -8.72 -5.33 6.22
N GLY A 191 -9.32 -4.33 5.57
CA GLY A 191 -9.18 -4.05 4.15
C GLY A 191 -10.16 -4.79 3.24
N LYS A 192 -10.12 -4.48 1.97
CA LYS A 192 -11.06 -4.99 0.96
C LYS A 192 -10.57 -6.30 0.36
N PRO A 193 -11.41 -7.35 0.30
CA PRO A 193 -11.03 -8.57 -0.41
C PRO A 193 -10.82 -8.28 -1.90
N ALA A 194 -9.78 -8.86 -2.49
CA ALA A 194 -9.43 -8.69 -3.89
C ALA A 194 -8.97 -10.00 -4.54
N MET A 195 -9.09 -10.08 -5.86
CA MET A 195 -8.43 -11.06 -6.72
C MET A 195 -7.13 -10.47 -7.22
N TYR A 196 -6.10 -11.30 -7.27
CA TYR A 196 -4.76 -10.90 -7.74
C TYR A 196 -4.27 -11.74 -8.92
N ASP A 197 -5.18 -12.48 -9.56
CA ASP A 197 -4.90 -13.24 -10.76
C ASP A 197 -4.68 -12.30 -11.95
N ASP A 198 -3.70 -12.60 -12.82
CA ASP A 198 -3.48 -11.83 -14.04
C ASP A 198 -4.48 -12.25 -15.11
N LEU A 199 -5.28 -11.31 -15.54
CA LEU A 199 -6.38 -11.53 -16.46
C LEU A 199 -6.20 -10.73 -17.74
N GLN A 200 -6.84 -11.20 -18.81
CA GLN A 200 -6.91 -10.49 -20.08
C GLN A 200 -8.30 -10.57 -20.68
N THR A 201 -8.65 -9.59 -21.53
CA THR A 201 -9.95 -9.52 -22.21
C THR A 201 -10.10 -10.65 -23.23
N LEU A 202 -11.34 -11.02 -23.51
CA LEU A 202 -11.70 -12.08 -24.47
C LEU A 202 -12.24 -11.51 -25.82
N GLU A 203 -11.83 -10.30 -26.17
CA GLU A 203 -12.29 -9.62 -27.38
C GLU A 203 -11.62 -10.15 -28.66
N ASN A 204 -10.40 -10.69 -28.55
CA ASN A 204 -9.65 -11.14 -29.71
C ASN A 204 -10.22 -12.44 -30.30
N PRO A 205 -10.61 -12.48 -31.60
CA PRO A 205 -11.20 -13.66 -32.23
C PRO A 205 -10.25 -14.88 -32.25
N ALA A 206 -8.96 -14.68 -32.45
CA ALA A 206 -7.99 -15.78 -32.45
C ALA A 206 -7.83 -16.41 -31.07
N MET A 207 -7.93 -15.62 -29.98
CA MET A 207 -7.96 -16.13 -28.62
C MET A 207 -9.17 -17.03 -28.39
N ARG A 208 -10.35 -16.59 -28.85
CA ARG A 208 -11.60 -17.35 -28.73
C ARG A 208 -11.51 -18.67 -29.51
N GLU A 209 -10.95 -18.63 -30.70
CA GLU A 209 -10.72 -19.84 -31.55
C GLU A 209 -9.73 -20.80 -30.90
N PHE A 210 -8.60 -20.28 -30.37
CA PHE A 210 -7.60 -21.06 -29.64
C PHE A 210 -8.23 -21.78 -28.43
N LEU A 211 -9.09 -21.11 -27.68
CA LEU A 211 -9.80 -21.66 -26.53
C LEU A 211 -11.03 -22.50 -26.92
N LYS A 212 -11.36 -22.60 -28.23
CA LYS A 212 -12.50 -23.34 -28.78
C LYS A 212 -13.82 -22.94 -28.13
N LEU A 213 -14.04 -21.64 -27.94
CA LEU A 213 -15.22 -21.10 -27.26
C LEU A 213 -16.37 -20.91 -28.23
N ASP A 214 -17.57 -21.29 -27.78
CA ASP A 214 -18.81 -20.90 -28.43
C ASP A 214 -18.99 -19.37 -28.40
N LYS A 215 -19.71 -18.83 -29.43
CA LYS A 215 -19.96 -17.40 -29.53
C LYS A 215 -20.73 -16.80 -28.36
N SER A 216 -21.50 -17.60 -27.65
CA SER A 216 -22.29 -17.20 -26.50
C SER A 216 -21.48 -17.10 -25.20
N VAL A 217 -20.25 -17.62 -25.17
CA VAL A 217 -19.37 -17.52 -24.00
C VAL A 217 -18.73 -16.15 -23.96
N GLU A 218 -19.02 -15.39 -22.94
CA GLU A 218 -18.39 -14.09 -22.63
C GLU A 218 -17.62 -14.18 -21.31
N GLY A 219 -16.60 -13.32 -21.13
CA GLY A 219 -15.83 -13.28 -19.91
C GLY A 219 -14.40 -12.79 -20.11
N VAL A 220 -13.54 -13.07 -19.13
CA VAL A 220 -12.11 -12.75 -19.13
C VAL A 220 -11.29 -14.02 -18.98
N VAL A 221 -10.08 -14.02 -19.57
CA VAL A 221 -9.19 -15.18 -19.57
C VAL A 221 -8.15 -15.04 -18.46
N VAL A 222 -7.94 -16.10 -17.69
CA VAL A 222 -6.83 -16.19 -16.73
C VAL A 222 -5.53 -16.38 -17.50
N HIS A 223 -4.69 -15.36 -17.51
CA HIS A 223 -3.34 -15.41 -18.08
C HIS A 223 -2.37 -16.09 -17.13
N ALA A 224 -2.33 -15.67 -15.87
CA ALA A 224 -1.57 -16.31 -14.82
C ALA A 224 -2.39 -16.33 -13.52
N PRO A 225 -2.60 -17.52 -12.90
CA PRO A 225 -3.21 -17.60 -11.58
C PRO A 225 -2.30 -16.96 -10.54
N TYR A 226 -2.90 -16.34 -9.51
CA TYR A 226 -2.15 -15.69 -8.43
C TYR A 226 -1.22 -16.65 -7.67
N LYS A 227 -1.60 -17.94 -7.58
CA LYS A 227 -0.76 -18.96 -6.97
C LYS A 227 -0.51 -20.08 -7.99
N ASP A 228 0.76 -20.38 -8.23
CA ASP A 228 1.19 -21.54 -9.00
C ASP A 228 1.19 -22.80 -8.11
N ASP A 229 0.00 -23.18 -7.67
CA ASP A 229 -0.25 -24.31 -6.79
C ASP A 229 -1.32 -25.20 -7.42
N ALA A 230 -1.11 -26.52 -7.40
CA ALA A 230 -2.05 -27.49 -7.94
C ALA A 230 -3.44 -27.41 -7.29
N SER A 231 -3.50 -27.03 -6.01
CA SER A 231 -4.74 -26.87 -5.26
C SER A 231 -5.47 -25.55 -5.55
N TYR A 232 -4.79 -24.53 -6.15
CA TYR A 232 -5.41 -23.26 -6.44
C TYR A 232 -6.52 -23.43 -7.48
N PRO A 233 -7.74 -22.87 -7.23
CA PRO A 233 -8.92 -23.20 -8.03
C PRO A 233 -8.87 -22.72 -9.48
N LEU A 234 -8.25 -21.55 -9.74
CA LEU A 234 -8.06 -21.03 -11.10
C LEU A 234 -6.81 -21.65 -11.75
N LYS A 235 -6.89 -21.84 -13.07
CA LYS A 235 -5.78 -22.32 -13.89
C LYS A 235 -5.60 -21.41 -15.10
N GLN A 236 -4.39 -21.38 -15.65
CA GLN A 236 -4.16 -20.69 -16.92
C GLN A 236 -5.15 -21.17 -17.99
N TRP A 237 -5.65 -20.24 -18.78
CA TRP A 237 -6.65 -20.43 -19.83
C TRP A 237 -8.09 -20.72 -19.36
N ASP A 238 -8.37 -20.65 -18.06
CA ASP A 238 -9.77 -20.58 -17.62
C ASP A 238 -10.41 -19.28 -18.12
N VAL A 239 -11.67 -19.34 -18.48
CA VAL A 239 -12.48 -18.17 -18.81
C VAL A 239 -13.44 -17.91 -17.67
N ILE A 240 -13.28 -16.81 -16.94
CA ILE A 240 -14.20 -16.39 -15.90
C ILE A 240 -15.40 -15.71 -16.56
N THR A 241 -16.55 -16.34 -16.47
CA THR A 241 -17.80 -15.87 -17.13
C THR A 241 -18.77 -15.20 -16.17
N LYS A 242 -18.65 -15.51 -14.87
CA LYS A 242 -19.53 -14.94 -13.83
C LYS A 242 -18.79 -14.76 -12.53
N ILE A 243 -19.20 -13.73 -11.80
CA ILE A 243 -18.82 -13.49 -10.41
C ILE A 243 -20.10 -13.49 -9.56
N GLY A 244 -20.25 -14.49 -8.68
CA GLY A 244 -21.56 -14.80 -8.12
C GLY A 244 -22.54 -15.16 -9.25
N ASP A 245 -23.62 -14.40 -9.33
CA ASP A 245 -24.60 -14.51 -10.42
C ASP A 245 -24.45 -13.45 -11.52
N ALA A 246 -23.56 -12.46 -11.32
CA ALA A 246 -23.34 -11.39 -12.29
C ALA A 246 -22.51 -11.89 -13.48
N PRO A 247 -23.02 -11.78 -14.73
CA PRO A 247 -22.26 -12.13 -15.92
C PRO A 247 -21.19 -11.07 -16.20
N ILE A 248 -20.03 -11.54 -16.68
CA ILE A 248 -18.88 -10.71 -17.09
C ILE A 248 -18.84 -10.73 -18.60
N ASP A 249 -18.70 -9.55 -19.23
CA ASP A 249 -18.52 -9.45 -20.68
C ASP A 249 -17.05 -9.63 -21.12
N ASN A 250 -16.83 -9.62 -22.44
CA ASN A 250 -15.50 -9.85 -23.00
C ASN A 250 -14.47 -8.76 -22.70
N GLN A 251 -14.89 -7.62 -22.17
CA GLN A 251 -14.04 -6.52 -21.71
C GLN A 251 -13.78 -6.56 -20.21
N GLY A 252 -14.33 -7.54 -19.50
CA GLY A 252 -14.21 -7.66 -18.05
C GLY A 252 -15.16 -6.72 -17.29
N MET A 253 -16.29 -6.34 -17.91
CA MET A 253 -17.24 -5.42 -17.30
C MET A 253 -18.49 -6.15 -16.81
N VAL A 254 -19.07 -5.62 -15.74
CA VAL A 254 -20.39 -6.00 -15.24
C VAL A 254 -21.35 -4.82 -15.31
N LYS A 255 -22.64 -5.10 -15.53
CA LYS A 255 -23.68 -4.06 -15.55
C LYS A 255 -24.20 -3.81 -14.14
N LEU A 256 -24.21 -2.56 -13.70
CA LEU A 256 -24.83 -2.13 -12.42
C LEU A 256 -26.19 -1.46 -12.63
N GLY A 257 -26.58 -1.22 -13.88
CA GLY A 257 -27.82 -0.57 -14.27
C GLY A 257 -27.92 -0.52 -15.79
N PRO A 258 -28.93 0.16 -16.35
CA PRO A 258 -29.10 0.24 -17.80
C PRO A 258 -27.90 0.92 -18.49
N ASP A 259 -27.34 1.96 -17.88
CA ASP A 259 -26.32 2.81 -18.50
C ASP A 259 -24.97 2.79 -17.77
N LEU A 260 -24.80 1.98 -16.71
CA LEU A 260 -23.58 1.90 -15.92
C LEU A 260 -22.95 0.50 -16.04
N ARG A 261 -21.72 0.48 -16.57
CA ARG A 261 -20.84 -0.68 -16.59
C ARG A 261 -19.56 -0.34 -15.82
N VAL A 262 -19.11 -1.26 -15.01
CA VAL A 262 -17.84 -1.12 -14.25
C VAL A 262 -17.02 -2.39 -14.38
N ASP A 263 -15.72 -2.30 -14.11
CA ASP A 263 -14.85 -3.45 -14.03
C ASP A 263 -15.39 -4.48 -13.03
N PHE A 264 -15.35 -5.76 -13.39
CA PHE A 264 -15.98 -6.84 -12.61
C PHE A 264 -15.35 -7.04 -11.23
N HIS A 265 -14.10 -6.60 -11.00
CA HIS A 265 -13.47 -6.65 -9.68
C HIS A 265 -14.25 -5.88 -8.61
N TYR A 266 -15.07 -4.91 -9.02
CA TYR A 266 -16.04 -4.27 -8.13
C TYR A 266 -16.93 -5.28 -7.41
N MET A 267 -17.34 -6.36 -8.10
CA MET A 267 -18.20 -7.38 -7.53
C MET A 267 -17.48 -8.27 -6.50
N VAL A 268 -16.13 -8.30 -6.48
CA VAL A 268 -15.37 -9.08 -5.49
C VAL A 268 -15.75 -8.63 -4.07
N GLN A 269 -15.70 -7.33 -3.80
CA GLN A 269 -16.04 -6.76 -2.48
C GLN A 269 -17.50 -6.96 -2.07
N LYS A 270 -18.39 -7.18 -3.04
CA LYS A 270 -19.84 -7.41 -2.79
C LYS A 270 -20.22 -8.87 -2.66
N THR A 271 -19.49 -9.75 -3.30
CA THR A 271 -19.85 -11.16 -3.48
C THR A 271 -19.00 -12.08 -2.61
N ALA A 272 -17.79 -11.67 -2.24
CA ALA A 272 -16.95 -12.45 -1.36
C ALA A 272 -17.58 -12.56 0.04
N LEU A 273 -17.65 -13.76 0.55
CA LEU A 273 -18.14 -14.07 1.90
C LEU A 273 -17.10 -14.95 2.60
N ASP A 274 -16.69 -14.57 3.80
CA ASP A 274 -15.72 -15.31 4.62
C ASP A 274 -14.43 -15.65 3.84
N GLY A 275 -13.92 -14.69 3.04
CA GLY A 275 -12.72 -14.87 2.23
C GLY A 275 -12.88 -15.79 1.03
N VAL A 276 -14.09 -16.09 0.62
CA VAL A 276 -14.40 -16.99 -0.52
C VAL A 276 -15.25 -16.28 -1.55
N LEU A 277 -14.85 -16.35 -2.82
CA LEU A 277 -15.53 -15.76 -3.97
C LEU A 277 -16.08 -16.88 -4.87
N PRO A 278 -17.41 -16.99 -5.07
CA PRO A 278 -17.97 -17.92 -6.03
C PRO A 278 -17.79 -17.40 -7.47
N LEU A 279 -17.19 -18.21 -8.34
CA LEU A 279 -16.98 -17.92 -9.75
C LEU A 279 -17.63 -18.98 -10.65
N GLY A 280 -18.23 -18.53 -11.76
CA GLY A 280 -18.54 -19.37 -12.91
C GLY A 280 -17.41 -19.27 -13.92
N ILE A 281 -16.87 -20.41 -14.34
CA ILE A 281 -15.78 -20.45 -15.31
C ILE A 281 -16.08 -21.44 -16.45
N VAL A 282 -15.36 -21.29 -17.55
CA VAL A 282 -15.27 -22.31 -18.59
C VAL A 282 -13.82 -22.80 -18.65
N ARG A 283 -13.61 -24.11 -18.45
CA ARG A 283 -12.31 -24.79 -18.53
C ARG A 283 -12.35 -25.87 -19.60
N ALA A 284 -11.48 -25.78 -20.61
CA ALA A 284 -11.47 -26.72 -21.73
C ALA A 284 -12.85 -26.95 -22.37
N GLY A 285 -13.62 -25.87 -22.57
CA GLY A 285 -14.96 -25.86 -23.14
C GLY A 285 -16.07 -26.33 -22.20
N LYS A 286 -15.79 -26.66 -20.93
CA LYS A 286 -16.77 -27.13 -19.95
C LYS A 286 -17.07 -26.07 -18.90
N PRO A 287 -18.36 -25.72 -18.67
CA PRO A 287 -18.72 -24.82 -17.59
C PRO A 287 -18.52 -25.48 -16.22
N LEU A 288 -17.93 -24.73 -15.29
CA LEU A 288 -17.67 -25.14 -13.92
C LEU A 288 -18.04 -24.03 -12.94
N ARG A 289 -18.39 -24.37 -11.72
CA ARG A 289 -18.48 -23.43 -10.59
C ARG A 289 -17.32 -23.74 -9.64
N ILE A 290 -16.58 -22.70 -9.27
CA ILE A 290 -15.46 -22.82 -8.34
C ILE A 290 -15.63 -21.83 -7.18
N LYS A 291 -14.89 -22.09 -6.10
CA LYS A 291 -14.77 -21.20 -4.94
C LYS A 291 -13.34 -20.73 -4.90
N LEU A 292 -13.12 -19.44 -5.16
CA LEU A 292 -11.80 -18.82 -5.16
C LEU A 292 -11.52 -18.22 -3.77
N PRO A 293 -10.43 -18.58 -3.07
CA PRO A 293 -10.01 -17.86 -1.88
C PRO A 293 -9.54 -16.46 -2.27
N VAL A 294 -10.05 -15.44 -1.58
CA VAL A 294 -9.67 -14.04 -1.75
C VAL A 294 -9.16 -13.47 -0.43
N THR A 295 -8.29 -12.49 -0.50
CA THR A 295 -7.68 -11.85 0.66
C THR A 295 -7.65 -10.34 0.48
N SER A 296 -7.70 -9.61 1.59
CA SER A 296 -7.53 -8.16 1.60
C SER A 296 -6.05 -7.74 1.57
N LYS A 297 -5.12 -8.67 1.80
CA LYS A 297 -3.68 -8.37 1.84
C LYS A 297 -2.95 -9.06 0.70
N ARG A 298 -2.14 -8.28 -0.01
CA ARG A 298 -1.17 -8.76 -0.98
C ARG A 298 0.23 -8.36 -0.48
N PRO A 299 0.90 -9.22 0.29
CA PRO A 299 2.25 -8.93 0.73
C PRO A 299 3.18 -8.79 -0.46
N THR A 300 4.05 -7.80 -0.44
CA THR A 300 5.06 -7.51 -1.45
C THR A 300 6.39 -7.21 -0.78
N LEU A 301 7.52 -7.34 -1.52
CA LEU A 301 8.84 -7.07 -0.97
C LEU A 301 9.05 -5.60 -0.60
N VAL A 302 8.30 -4.68 -1.20
CA VAL A 302 8.25 -3.26 -0.82
C VAL A 302 6.84 -2.96 -0.35
N GLU A 303 6.69 -2.62 0.92
CA GLU A 303 5.40 -2.32 1.55
C GLU A 303 5.28 -0.84 1.88
N ASP A 304 4.06 -0.38 2.12
CA ASP A 304 3.78 0.96 2.66
C ASP A 304 3.95 0.98 4.18
N LEU A 305 4.28 2.14 4.72
CA LEU A 305 4.33 2.34 6.17
C LEU A 305 2.94 2.52 6.80
N ASP A 306 1.92 2.88 6.02
CA ASP A 306 0.52 3.05 6.43
C ASP A 306 0.34 3.85 7.73
N GLY A 307 1.12 4.92 7.90
CA GLY A 307 1.12 5.75 9.11
C GLY A 307 2.15 5.34 10.16
N GLY A 308 2.83 4.22 9.95
CA GLY A 308 3.98 3.79 10.76
C GLY A 308 5.27 4.56 10.46
N TYR A 309 6.33 4.15 11.11
CA TYR A 309 7.67 4.67 10.89
C TYR A 309 8.61 3.54 10.49
N PRO A 310 9.63 3.82 9.64
CA PRO A 310 10.51 2.78 9.13
C PRO A 310 11.35 2.13 10.24
N SER A 311 11.48 0.81 10.18
CA SER A 311 12.48 0.08 10.96
C SER A 311 13.86 0.37 10.42
N TYR A 312 14.84 0.52 11.31
CA TYR A 312 16.22 0.81 10.95
C TYR A 312 17.23 0.20 11.93
N PHE A 313 18.48 0.11 11.47
CA PHE A 313 19.63 -0.26 12.31
C PHE A 313 20.90 0.47 11.84
N VAL A 314 21.64 1.05 12.76
CA VAL A 314 22.91 1.72 12.52
C VAL A 314 24.07 0.79 12.88
N TYR A 315 25.03 0.63 11.96
CA TYR A 315 26.23 -0.16 12.21
C TYR A 315 27.45 0.56 11.60
N GLY A 316 28.31 1.11 12.45
CA GLY A 316 29.34 2.02 12.01
C GLY A 316 28.75 3.21 11.23
N PRO A 317 29.31 3.58 10.06
CA PRO A 317 28.79 4.69 9.27
C PRO A 317 27.55 4.35 8.42
N LEU A 318 27.02 3.13 8.50
CA LEU A 318 25.92 2.64 7.68
C LEU A 318 24.59 2.68 8.43
N VAL A 319 23.52 2.96 7.70
CA VAL A 319 22.13 2.83 8.17
C VAL A 319 21.38 1.88 7.27
N PHE A 320 20.88 0.82 7.84
CA PHE A 320 20.05 -0.18 7.17
C PHE A 320 18.58 0.04 7.51
N SER A 321 17.70 -0.11 6.54
CA SER A 321 16.23 -0.04 6.71
C SER A 321 15.55 -1.02 5.78
N LYS A 322 14.25 -1.25 6.02
CA LYS A 322 13.40 -1.90 5.02
C LYS A 322 13.17 -0.99 3.82
N GLY A 323 13.14 -1.55 2.63
CA GLY A 323 12.65 -0.86 1.44
C GLY A 323 11.14 -0.63 1.56
N THR A 324 10.69 0.62 1.57
CA THR A 324 9.29 1.00 1.65
C THR A 324 8.92 1.93 0.49
N TRP A 325 7.62 2.05 0.18
CA TRP A 325 7.17 2.96 -0.87
C TRP A 325 7.47 4.42 -0.53
N GLU A 326 7.47 4.79 0.76
CA GLU A 326 7.89 6.14 1.18
C GLU A 326 9.37 6.38 0.91
N PHE A 327 10.22 5.36 1.08
CA PHE A 327 11.65 5.44 0.74
C PHE A 327 11.85 5.55 -0.78
N VAL A 328 11.17 4.71 -1.58
CA VAL A 328 11.21 4.77 -3.05
C VAL A 328 10.74 6.13 -3.55
N GLY A 329 9.63 6.65 -3.02
CA GLY A 329 9.13 7.99 -3.34
C GLY A 329 10.12 9.11 -2.96
N GLY A 330 10.91 8.93 -1.90
CA GLY A 330 12.01 9.82 -1.53
C GLY A 330 13.12 9.82 -2.60
N LEU A 331 13.52 8.64 -3.08
CA LEU A 331 14.49 8.49 -4.15
C LEU A 331 14.01 9.11 -5.47
N GLU A 332 12.74 8.95 -5.82
CA GLU A 332 12.15 9.56 -7.02
C GLU A 332 12.18 11.09 -6.94
N LYS A 333 11.76 11.66 -5.82
CA LYS A 333 11.78 13.12 -5.58
C LYS A 333 13.18 13.71 -5.64
N SER A 334 14.21 12.95 -5.25
CA SER A 334 15.61 13.37 -5.37
C SER A 334 16.16 13.29 -6.81
N GLY A 335 15.38 12.78 -7.77
CA GLY A 335 15.79 12.53 -9.15
C GLY A 335 16.59 11.24 -9.36
N ALA A 336 16.80 10.44 -8.32
CA ALA A 336 17.58 9.20 -8.39
C ALA A 336 16.80 8.02 -9.00
N GLY A 337 15.46 8.06 -9.03
CA GLY A 337 14.62 6.94 -9.45
C GLY A 337 14.98 6.36 -10.82
N ARG A 338 15.26 7.24 -11.83
CA ARG A 338 15.71 6.80 -13.16
C ARG A 338 17.03 6.00 -13.12
N LEU A 339 17.96 6.41 -12.28
CA LEU A 339 19.26 5.73 -12.14
C LEU A 339 19.06 4.33 -11.57
N PHE A 340 18.21 4.17 -10.54
CA PHE A 340 17.90 2.87 -9.96
C PHE A 340 17.26 1.90 -10.97
N GLY A 341 16.40 2.41 -11.87
CA GLY A 341 15.88 1.63 -12.99
C GLY A 341 16.97 1.13 -13.94
N ILE A 342 17.92 2.00 -14.34
CA ILE A 342 19.07 1.64 -15.19
C ILE A 342 19.97 0.61 -14.51
N MET A 343 20.24 0.76 -13.23
CA MET A 343 21.04 -0.15 -12.42
C MET A 343 20.31 -1.47 -12.10
N ARG A 344 19.05 -1.62 -12.51
CA ARG A 344 18.17 -2.77 -12.20
C ARG A 344 18.09 -3.05 -10.71
N SER A 345 17.89 -2.00 -9.93
CA SER A 345 17.69 -2.15 -8.49
C SER A 345 16.46 -3.01 -8.18
N PRO A 346 16.55 -3.96 -7.25
CA PRO A 346 15.40 -4.74 -6.79
C PRO A 346 14.26 -3.87 -6.24
N LEU A 347 14.54 -2.68 -5.72
CA LEU A 347 13.51 -1.70 -5.32
C LEU A 347 12.54 -1.31 -6.44
N ILE A 348 12.96 -1.49 -7.70
CA ILE A 348 12.14 -1.19 -8.89
C ILE A 348 11.69 -2.49 -9.57
N THR A 349 12.62 -3.45 -9.72
CA THR A 349 12.36 -4.64 -10.55
C THR A 349 11.64 -5.74 -9.80
N ARG A 350 11.68 -5.75 -8.46
CA ARG A 350 11.12 -6.79 -7.60
C ARG A 350 10.15 -6.24 -6.53
N ALA A 351 9.87 -4.93 -6.55
CA ALA A 351 9.05 -4.28 -5.53
C ALA A 351 7.71 -5.00 -5.27
N LEU A 352 7.08 -5.51 -6.32
CA LEU A 352 5.77 -6.16 -6.29
C LEU A 352 5.83 -7.69 -6.21
N ASP A 353 7.04 -8.28 -6.16
CA ASP A 353 7.19 -9.72 -5.95
C ASP A 353 6.63 -10.10 -4.56
N PRO A 354 5.97 -11.25 -4.42
CA PRO A 354 5.61 -11.76 -3.12
C PRO A 354 6.86 -12.16 -2.33
N PRO A 355 6.88 -11.97 -1.00
CA PRO A 355 7.94 -12.51 -0.15
C PRO A 355 7.92 -14.04 -0.15
N ASP A 356 9.09 -14.64 0.00
CA ASP A 356 9.27 -16.07 0.11
C ASP A 356 10.25 -16.43 1.26
N ALA A 357 10.58 -17.73 1.42
CA ALA A 357 11.46 -18.21 2.48
C ALA A 357 12.90 -17.70 2.34
N ASP A 358 13.34 -17.38 1.12
CA ASP A 358 14.70 -16.92 0.82
C ASP A 358 14.80 -15.39 0.83
N LEU A 359 13.68 -14.68 0.63
CA LEU A 359 13.61 -13.22 0.62
C LEU A 359 12.27 -12.73 1.19
N GLU A 360 12.30 -12.28 2.44
CA GLU A 360 11.12 -11.80 3.15
C GLU A 360 10.84 -10.32 2.88
N GLU A 361 11.90 -9.51 2.72
CA GLU A 361 11.84 -8.06 2.47
C GLU A 361 13.14 -7.56 1.84
N LEU A 362 13.10 -6.41 1.18
CA LEU A 362 14.31 -5.76 0.67
C LEU A 362 14.95 -4.90 1.75
N VAL A 363 16.21 -5.18 2.08
CA VAL A 363 17.00 -4.38 3.03
C VAL A 363 17.87 -3.40 2.26
N VAL A 364 17.77 -2.11 2.60
CA VAL A 364 18.47 -1.03 1.90
C VAL A 364 19.42 -0.28 2.82
N VAL A 365 20.47 0.31 2.24
CA VAL A 365 21.18 1.41 2.90
C VAL A 365 20.33 2.66 2.72
N SER A 366 19.70 3.14 3.78
CA SER A 366 18.68 4.20 3.69
C SER A 366 19.26 5.62 3.79
N SER A 367 20.48 5.77 4.27
CA SER A 367 21.12 7.07 4.52
C SER A 367 22.48 7.16 3.83
N PRO A 368 22.94 8.34 3.44
CA PRO A 368 24.36 8.54 3.16
C PRO A 368 25.21 8.09 4.36
N PHE A 369 26.45 7.69 4.10
CA PHE A 369 27.38 7.38 5.19
C PHE A 369 27.41 8.50 6.21
N PHE A 370 27.37 8.15 7.48
CA PHE A 370 27.77 9.09 8.50
C PHE A 370 29.24 9.54 8.27
N PRO A 371 29.54 10.85 8.45
CA PRO A 371 30.90 11.34 8.30
C PRO A 371 31.85 10.64 9.27
N HIS A 372 32.65 9.72 8.78
CA HIS A 372 33.63 8.99 9.59
C HIS A 372 34.77 8.46 8.71
N LYS A 373 35.99 8.32 9.25
CA LYS A 373 37.18 7.82 8.55
C LYS A 373 37.01 6.43 7.92
N LEU A 374 36.12 5.59 8.47
CA LEU A 374 35.82 4.25 7.94
C LEU A 374 35.17 4.31 6.54
N ALA A 375 34.43 5.36 6.23
CA ALA A 375 33.77 5.52 4.93
C ALA A 375 34.70 6.11 3.84
N LYS A 376 35.95 6.49 4.20
CA LYS A 376 36.88 7.13 3.25
C LYS A 376 37.16 6.23 2.06
N GLY A 377 36.92 6.76 0.86
CA GLY A 377 37.21 6.10 -0.41
C GLY A 377 36.07 5.30 -0.98
N TYR A 378 34.95 5.14 -0.26
CA TYR A 378 33.74 4.54 -0.77
C TYR A 378 32.81 5.58 -1.40
N SER A 379 32.12 5.18 -2.46
CA SER A 379 31.04 5.96 -3.08
C SER A 379 29.78 5.91 -2.23
N ASN A 380 28.84 6.84 -2.48
CA ASN A 380 27.54 6.83 -1.82
C ASN A 380 26.70 5.61 -2.24
N VAL A 381 26.34 4.78 -1.28
CA VAL A 381 25.56 3.55 -1.49
C VAL A 381 24.08 3.70 -1.07
N THR A 382 23.60 4.91 -0.81
CA THR A 382 22.20 5.17 -0.45
C THR A 382 21.26 4.62 -1.52
N GLY A 383 20.27 3.85 -1.09
CA GLY A 383 19.31 3.17 -1.97
C GLY A 383 19.78 1.81 -2.49
N SER A 384 21.03 1.42 -2.20
CA SER A 384 21.50 0.08 -2.57
C SER A 384 20.84 -1.00 -1.71
N VAL A 385 20.37 -2.07 -2.36
CA VAL A 385 19.77 -3.23 -1.71
C VAL A 385 20.86 -4.19 -1.28
N VAL A 386 20.92 -4.53 0.00
CA VAL A 386 21.91 -5.45 0.56
C VAL A 386 21.60 -6.87 0.09
N LYS A 387 22.56 -7.53 -0.52
CA LYS A 387 22.47 -8.90 -0.99
C LYS A 387 23.05 -9.90 0.00
N THR A 388 24.30 -9.63 0.43
CA THR A 388 25.01 -10.52 1.36
C THR A 388 25.76 -9.73 2.41
N VAL A 389 25.92 -10.36 3.58
CA VAL A 389 26.89 -9.97 4.62
C VAL A 389 27.80 -11.15 4.85
N ASN A 390 29.12 -10.99 4.65
CA ASN A 390 30.12 -12.05 4.71
C ASN A 390 29.71 -13.31 3.91
N GLY A 391 29.16 -13.10 2.71
CA GLY A 391 28.68 -14.16 1.82
C GLY A 391 27.35 -14.82 2.24
N GLN A 392 26.77 -14.45 3.38
CA GLN A 392 25.46 -14.95 3.81
C GLN A 392 24.35 -14.06 3.23
N HIS A 393 23.37 -14.69 2.56
CA HIS A 393 22.25 -13.99 1.94
C HIS A 393 21.39 -13.29 2.98
N VAL A 394 21.02 -12.03 2.70
CA VAL A 394 20.16 -11.20 3.56
C VAL A 394 18.71 -11.37 3.14
N ARG A 395 17.87 -11.89 4.03
CA ARG A 395 16.44 -12.14 3.79
C ARG A 395 15.54 -11.05 4.37
N SER A 396 15.97 -10.45 5.49
CA SER A 396 15.22 -9.41 6.20
C SER A 396 16.15 -8.53 7.03
N LEU A 397 15.66 -7.36 7.46
CA LEU A 397 16.42 -6.43 8.29
C LEU A 397 16.78 -7.08 9.65
N ASN A 398 15.84 -7.77 10.26
CA ASN A 398 16.09 -8.46 11.53
C ASN A 398 17.12 -9.58 11.39
N GLN A 399 17.12 -10.31 10.29
CA GLN A 399 18.12 -11.32 10.00
C GLN A 399 19.49 -10.69 9.72
N LEU A 400 19.56 -9.55 8.99
CA LEU A 400 20.80 -8.80 8.83
C LEU A 400 21.37 -8.36 10.18
N VAL A 401 20.54 -7.85 11.09
CA VAL A 401 20.97 -7.44 12.44
C VAL A 401 21.50 -8.64 13.22
N ALA A 402 20.85 -9.79 13.13
CA ALA A 402 21.34 -11.04 13.76
C ALA A 402 22.69 -11.47 13.17
N LEU A 403 22.87 -11.41 11.85
CA LEU A 403 24.15 -11.69 11.21
C LEU A 403 25.25 -10.77 11.73
N LEU A 404 25.03 -9.46 11.75
CA LEU A 404 26.00 -8.48 12.25
C LEU A 404 26.35 -8.67 13.73
N ARG A 405 25.38 -9.05 14.55
CA ARG A 405 25.58 -9.37 15.99
C ARG A 405 26.48 -10.58 16.18
N ASP A 406 26.24 -11.63 15.42
CA ASP A 406 26.85 -12.94 15.61
C ASP A 406 28.16 -13.11 14.82
N LEU A 407 28.55 -12.13 13.99
CA LEU A 407 29.81 -12.12 13.27
C LEU A 407 31.02 -12.19 14.23
N ASN A 408 31.95 -13.06 13.90
CA ASN A 408 33.24 -13.18 14.60
C ASN A 408 34.45 -12.89 13.69
N ASP A 409 34.21 -12.70 12.39
CA ASP A 409 35.23 -12.43 11.40
C ASP A 409 35.98 -11.13 11.68
N GLU A 410 37.19 -11.02 11.16
CA GLU A 410 38.01 -9.80 11.25
C GLU A 410 37.39 -8.64 10.47
N PHE A 411 36.80 -8.95 9.32
CA PHE A 411 36.16 -7.97 8.45
C PHE A 411 34.67 -8.25 8.27
N VAL A 412 33.93 -7.18 8.07
CA VAL A 412 32.55 -7.21 7.60
C VAL A 412 32.57 -6.88 6.12
N THR A 413 32.06 -7.77 5.27
CA THR A 413 31.89 -7.54 3.83
C THR A 413 30.42 -7.40 3.52
N ILE A 414 30.05 -6.39 2.74
CA ILE A 414 28.67 -6.13 2.33
C ILE A 414 28.63 -6.03 0.82
N GLU A 415 27.79 -6.84 0.21
CA GLU A 415 27.55 -6.83 -1.23
C GLU A 415 26.12 -6.42 -1.53
N PHE A 416 25.90 -5.79 -2.67
CA PHE A 416 24.61 -5.24 -3.09
C PHE A 416 24.03 -5.98 -4.30
N ASP A 417 22.70 -6.03 -4.36
CA ASP A 417 21.97 -6.67 -5.46
C ASP A 417 21.55 -5.66 -6.52
N GLN A 418 22.53 -5.01 -7.13
CA GLN A 418 22.34 -4.12 -8.27
C GLN A 418 23.62 -4.02 -9.08
N ARG A 419 23.49 -3.63 -10.36
CA ARG A 419 24.66 -3.51 -11.24
C ARG A 419 25.57 -2.37 -10.82
N SER A 420 26.88 -2.58 -10.99
CA SER A 420 27.91 -1.57 -10.78
C SER A 420 28.02 -1.03 -9.34
N SER A 421 27.55 -1.79 -8.35
CA SER A 421 27.76 -1.48 -6.94
C SER A 421 29.13 -1.90 -6.46
N GLU A 422 29.74 -1.08 -5.61
CA GLU A 422 30.97 -1.43 -4.89
C GLU A 422 30.65 -2.43 -3.78
N SER A 423 31.57 -3.36 -3.51
CA SER A 423 31.54 -4.14 -2.27
C SER A 423 32.18 -3.32 -1.15
N LEU A 424 31.56 -3.27 0.01
CA LEU A 424 32.09 -2.59 1.17
C LEU A 424 32.82 -3.59 2.07
N VAL A 425 34.00 -3.22 2.54
CA VAL A 425 34.80 -4.02 3.47
C VAL A 425 35.26 -3.14 4.62
N PHE A 426 34.90 -3.55 5.84
CA PHE A 426 35.25 -2.79 7.05
C PHE A 426 35.87 -3.69 8.12
N PRO A 427 36.87 -3.21 8.89
CA PRO A 427 37.32 -3.92 10.07
C PRO A 427 36.20 -4.00 11.11
N ARG A 428 35.71 -5.20 11.45
CA ARG A 428 34.56 -5.39 12.33
C ARG A 428 34.68 -4.69 13.69
N LYS A 429 35.84 -4.83 14.34
CA LYS A 429 36.08 -4.19 15.65
C LYS A 429 35.99 -2.67 15.55
N ALA A 430 36.48 -2.08 14.44
CA ALA A 430 36.39 -0.65 14.22
C ALA A 430 34.97 -0.18 13.97
N MET A 431 34.13 -0.98 13.24
CA MET A 431 32.72 -0.69 13.04
C MET A 431 31.95 -0.63 14.36
N VAL A 432 32.13 -1.66 15.20
CA VAL A 432 31.48 -1.73 16.53
C VAL A 432 31.92 -0.56 17.42
N ALA A 433 33.22 -0.28 17.48
CA ALA A 433 33.75 0.81 18.31
C ALA A 433 33.31 2.21 17.84
N ALA A 434 33.19 2.42 16.54
CA ALA A 434 32.78 3.70 15.97
C ALA A 434 31.27 3.96 16.08
N THR A 435 30.45 2.94 16.29
CA THR A 435 29.00 3.10 16.26
C THR A 435 28.52 4.09 17.33
N GLU A 436 28.97 3.96 18.57
CA GLU A 436 28.55 4.84 19.69
C GLU A 436 29.01 6.30 19.46
N GLU A 437 30.25 6.50 19.00
CA GLU A 437 30.78 7.82 18.63
C GLU A 437 29.91 8.45 17.54
N ILE A 438 29.61 7.69 16.46
CA ILE A 438 28.77 8.14 15.34
C ILE A 438 27.36 8.52 15.78
N LEU A 439 26.72 7.70 16.62
CA LEU A 439 25.39 7.99 17.15
C LEU A 439 25.40 9.30 17.95
N THR A 440 26.39 9.48 18.81
CA THR A 440 26.53 10.67 19.66
C THR A 440 26.76 11.93 18.81
N ASP A 441 27.71 11.89 17.87
CA ASP A 441 28.09 13.04 17.04
C ASP A 441 26.98 13.48 16.08
N ASN A 442 26.10 12.56 15.71
CA ASN A 442 24.99 12.84 14.78
C ASN A 442 23.62 12.97 15.47
N GLY A 443 23.57 12.97 16.81
CA GLY A 443 22.34 13.15 17.57
C GLY A 443 21.32 12.03 17.39
N VAL A 444 21.77 10.82 17.09
CA VAL A 444 20.92 9.62 16.95
C VAL A 444 20.75 8.97 18.31
N ARG A 445 19.52 8.97 18.83
CA ARG A 445 19.23 8.52 20.20
C ARG A 445 19.35 7.00 20.41
N ALA A 446 19.07 6.23 19.39
CA ALA A 446 19.05 4.78 19.46
C ALA A 446 19.69 4.18 18.21
N GLN A 447 20.46 3.12 18.40
CA GLN A 447 21.14 2.40 17.32
C GLN A 447 20.16 1.78 16.32
N GLY A 448 18.94 1.48 16.74
CA GLY A 448 17.92 0.87 15.90
C GLY A 448 16.51 1.16 16.37
N SER A 449 15.54 0.76 15.58
CA SER A 449 14.13 0.70 15.95
C SER A 449 13.89 -0.41 17.00
N PRO A 450 12.77 -0.39 17.74
CA PRO A 450 12.52 -1.36 18.81
C PRO A 450 12.64 -2.83 18.40
N ASP A 451 12.18 -3.16 17.18
CA ASP A 451 12.26 -4.51 16.60
C ASP A 451 13.70 -4.94 16.33
N THR A 452 14.52 -4.09 15.75
CA THR A 452 15.93 -4.39 15.46
C THR A 452 16.79 -4.42 16.71
N LEU A 453 16.50 -3.53 17.69
CA LEU A 453 17.18 -3.56 19.01
C LEU A 453 16.86 -4.84 19.77
N ALA A 454 15.63 -5.32 19.74
CA ALA A 454 15.25 -6.59 20.36
C ALA A 454 16.09 -7.76 19.82
N VAL A 455 16.38 -7.76 18.50
CA VAL A 455 17.27 -8.75 17.87
C VAL A 455 18.73 -8.54 18.31
N TRP A 456 19.21 -7.30 18.30
CA TRP A 456 20.59 -6.98 18.67
C TRP A 456 20.94 -7.34 20.10
N GLU A 457 20.02 -7.09 21.03
CA GLU A 457 20.17 -7.32 22.46
C GLU A 457 19.89 -8.80 22.87
N ALA A 458 19.20 -9.56 22.03
CA ALA A 458 18.95 -10.96 22.29
C ALA A 458 20.29 -11.70 22.41
N LYS A 459 20.63 -12.18 23.59
CA LYS A 459 21.81 -13.04 23.81
C LYS A 459 21.67 -14.26 22.90
N GLY A 460 22.66 -14.47 22.01
CA GLY A 460 22.61 -15.49 20.99
C GLY A 460 22.19 -16.87 21.52
N ALA A 461 21.01 -17.31 21.15
CA ALA A 461 20.71 -18.72 21.13
C ALA A 461 21.54 -19.26 19.96
N ALA A 462 22.56 -20.06 20.29
CA ALA A 462 23.45 -20.66 19.30
C ALA A 462 22.64 -21.23 18.14
N ALA A 463 22.81 -20.66 16.96
CA ALA A 463 22.26 -21.21 15.73
C ALA A 463 22.82 -22.63 15.59
N LYS A 464 21.96 -23.63 15.72
CA LYS A 464 22.31 -25.02 15.42
C LYS A 464 22.73 -25.04 13.97
N PRO A 465 23.97 -25.46 13.60
CA PRO A 465 24.37 -25.51 12.22
C PRO A 465 23.42 -26.46 11.47
N ALA A 466 22.90 -26.02 10.34
CA ALA A 466 22.17 -26.87 9.41
C ALA A 466 23.08 -28.06 9.04
N ALA A 467 22.58 -29.28 9.24
CA ALA A 467 23.30 -30.48 8.88
C ALA A 467 23.66 -30.44 7.37
N PRO A 468 24.89 -30.77 6.98
CA PRO A 468 25.26 -30.79 5.57
C PRO A 468 24.41 -31.83 4.85
N THR A 469 23.74 -31.41 3.80
CA THR A 469 23.03 -32.29 2.86
C THR A 469 24.05 -33.24 2.28
N ALA A 470 23.91 -34.53 2.55
CA ALA A 470 24.78 -35.58 2.02
C ALA A 470 24.77 -35.57 0.49
N ALA A 471 25.92 -35.31 -0.10
CA ALA A 471 26.11 -35.41 -1.54
C ALA A 471 25.81 -36.88 -1.97
N ALA A 472 24.88 -37.03 -2.92
CA ALA A 472 24.61 -38.31 -3.56
C ALA A 472 25.86 -38.78 -4.30
N GLN A 473 26.38 -39.92 -3.90
CA GLN A 473 27.44 -40.60 -4.62
C GLN A 473 26.91 -41.14 -5.97
N PRO A 474 27.63 -40.99 -7.07
CA PRO A 474 27.24 -41.62 -8.34
C PRO A 474 27.40 -43.14 -8.26
N GLY A 475 26.31 -43.84 -8.52
CA GLY A 475 26.26 -45.28 -8.55
C GLY A 475 27.22 -45.87 -9.59
N ALA A 476 27.97 -46.88 -9.17
CA ALA A 476 28.86 -47.68 -9.99
C ALA A 476 28.07 -48.49 -11.03
N THR A 477 28.48 -48.37 -12.28
CA THR A 477 28.08 -49.22 -13.39
C THR A 477 28.56 -50.66 -13.16
N ALA A 478 27.66 -51.61 -13.25
CA ALA A 478 27.99 -53.00 -13.45
C ALA A 478 27.55 -53.43 -14.86
N THR A 479 28.50 -53.86 -15.65
CA THR A 479 28.37 -54.71 -16.84
C THR A 479 29.00 -56.03 -16.51
N PRO A 480 28.75 -57.11 -17.26
CA PRO A 480 27.89 -57.34 -18.43
C PRO A 480 26.62 -58.15 -18.13
#